data_a1c898253b28a1c803923d9516246d75
#
_entry.id   a1c898253b28a1c803923d9516246d75
#
_cell.length_a   1.000
_cell.length_b   1.000
_cell.length_c   1.000
_cell.angle_alpha   90.00
_cell.angle_beta   90.00
_cell.angle_gamma   90.00
#
_symmetry.space_group_name_H-M   'P 1'
#
loop_
_entity.id
_entity.type
_entity.pdbx_description
1 polymer ?
#
loop_
_entity_poly.entity_id
_entity_poly.type
_entity_poly.pdbx_seq_one_letter_code
_entity_poly.pdbx_strand_id
1 'polypeptide(L)'
;KFTSVWSIMNEKSQWTQQLNLYRWLAERKKGPVAGLQVVAFLRDWNRYDAQKPENILKGYPPAPMKVVPIMMWSMAEADAYVGDRVKRHQLAAIEAEMGVEPPPCSDDERWAKQPKWLVRRPGIEKPARVLKSEQEAKDWIAASGKGYPLVIEQRHEPPARCLGNYCRVNQWCDQWRAE
;
A
#
# COMPACT_ATOMS: atom_id res chain seq x y z
N LYS A 1 -14.28 -9.68 -4.43
CA LYS A 1 -13.30 -9.65 -3.32
C LYS A 1 -13.96 -9.14 -2.04
N PHE A 2 -13.64 -9.72 -0.90
CA PHE A 2 -14.00 -9.19 0.42
C PHE A 2 -12.95 -8.18 0.86
N THR A 3 -13.37 -6.95 1.15
CA THR A 3 -12.45 -5.85 1.47
C THR A 3 -13.13 -4.82 2.38
N SER A 4 -12.41 -3.76 2.77
CA SER A 4 -12.97 -2.63 3.52
C SER A 4 -13.47 -1.52 2.59
N VAL A 5 -14.37 -0.67 3.11
CA VAL A 5 -14.80 0.55 2.42
C VAL A 5 -13.61 1.44 2.07
N TRP A 6 -12.72 1.66 3.01
CA TRP A 6 -11.51 2.48 2.79
C TRP A 6 -10.59 1.94 1.71
N SER A 7 -10.61 0.62 1.54
CA SER A 7 -9.81 -0.04 0.51
C SER A 7 -10.24 0.29 -0.91
N ILE A 8 -11.54 0.50 -1.14
CA ILE A 8 -12.08 0.84 -2.48
C ILE A 8 -12.10 2.33 -2.78
N MET A 9 -11.86 3.17 -1.77
CA MET A 9 -11.76 4.63 -1.93
C MET A 9 -10.37 5.07 -2.41
N ASN A 10 -9.39 4.17 -2.36
CA ASN A 10 -8.03 4.40 -2.83
C ASN A 10 -7.75 3.53 -4.05
N GLU A 11 -6.95 4.05 -4.97
CA GLU A 11 -6.49 3.29 -6.13
C GLU A 11 -5.73 2.03 -5.69
N LYS A 12 -6.02 0.91 -6.36
CA LYS A 12 -5.41 -0.40 -6.09
C LYS A 12 -4.61 -0.88 -7.31
N SER A 13 -3.40 -0.38 -7.45
CA SER A 13 -2.46 -0.81 -8.49
C SER A 13 -2.34 -2.33 -8.60
N GLN A 14 -2.37 -3.03 -7.46
CA GLN A 14 -2.34 -4.49 -7.40
C GLN A 14 -3.57 -5.15 -8.08
N TRP A 15 -4.75 -4.54 -8.00
CA TRP A 15 -5.93 -5.08 -8.70
C TRP A 15 -5.81 -4.88 -10.20
N THR A 16 -5.32 -3.72 -10.61
CA THR A 16 -5.06 -3.40 -12.02
C THR A 16 -4.04 -4.38 -12.61
N GLN A 17 -2.91 -4.58 -11.93
CA GLN A 17 -1.89 -5.53 -12.34
C GLN A 17 -2.44 -6.96 -12.44
N GLN A 18 -3.10 -7.44 -11.39
CA GLN A 18 -3.63 -8.81 -11.33
C GLN A 18 -4.64 -9.10 -12.44
N LEU A 19 -5.60 -8.18 -12.64
CA LEU A 19 -6.66 -8.42 -13.63
C LEU A 19 -6.15 -8.28 -15.07
N ASN A 20 -5.22 -7.37 -15.33
CA ASN A 20 -4.58 -7.28 -16.63
C ASN A 20 -3.72 -8.50 -16.96
N LEU A 21 -3.04 -9.09 -15.96
CA LEU A 21 -2.35 -10.39 -16.13
C LEU A 21 -3.33 -11.52 -16.45
N TYR A 22 -4.47 -11.59 -15.76
CA TYR A 22 -5.50 -12.61 -16.07
C TYR A 22 -6.07 -12.42 -17.46
N ARG A 23 -6.32 -11.17 -17.88
CA ARG A 23 -6.73 -10.85 -19.24
C ARG A 23 -5.69 -11.31 -20.25
N TRP A 24 -4.42 -10.96 -20.03
CA TRP A 24 -3.30 -11.34 -20.90
C TRP A 24 -3.21 -12.86 -21.12
N LEU A 25 -3.42 -13.65 -20.05
CA LEU A 25 -3.48 -15.11 -20.13
C LEU A 25 -4.75 -15.61 -20.84
N ALA A 26 -5.90 -15.00 -20.54
CA ALA A 26 -7.19 -15.42 -21.09
C ALA A 26 -7.29 -15.17 -22.58
N GLU A 27 -6.87 -14.00 -23.05
CA GLU A 27 -6.95 -13.64 -24.47
C GLU A 27 -6.08 -14.51 -25.37
N ARG A 28 -4.99 -15.07 -24.85
CA ARG A 28 -4.15 -16.04 -25.57
C ARG A 28 -4.80 -17.42 -25.76
N LYS A 29 -5.80 -17.75 -24.96
CA LYS A 29 -6.42 -19.09 -24.98
C LYS A 29 -7.89 -19.08 -25.35
N LYS A 30 -8.62 -18.01 -25.04
CA LYS A 30 -10.10 -18.00 -25.07
C LYS A 30 -10.70 -16.88 -25.91
N GLY A 31 -9.89 -15.94 -26.40
CA GLY A 31 -10.36 -14.78 -27.17
C GLY A 31 -10.53 -13.49 -26.36
N PRO A 32 -11.03 -12.43 -26.98
CA PRO A 32 -10.98 -11.08 -26.43
C PRO A 32 -11.81 -10.91 -25.15
N VAL A 33 -11.30 -10.12 -24.22
CA VAL A 33 -11.97 -9.73 -22.98
C VAL A 33 -12.52 -8.32 -23.14
N ALA A 34 -13.82 -8.15 -22.96
CA ALA A 34 -14.51 -6.88 -23.17
C ALA A 34 -14.27 -5.83 -22.05
N GLY A 35 -13.92 -6.27 -20.85
CA GLY A 35 -13.72 -5.37 -19.72
C GLY A 35 -13.23 -6.07 -18.46
N LEU A 36 -12.66 -5.28 -17.55
CA LEU A 36 -12.15 -5.76 -16.26
C LEU A 36 -12.87 -5.04 -15.13
N GLN A 37 -13.31 -5.80 -14.14
CA GLN A 37 -13.95 -5.22 -12.96
C GLN A 37 -13.73 -6.08 -11.72
N VAL A 38 -13.77 -5.43 -10.56
CA VAL A 38 -13.78 -6.09 -9.25
C VAL A 38 -15.14 -5.88 -8.61
N VAL A 39 -15.84 -6.96 -8.27
CA VAL A 39 -16.99 -6.89 -7.36
C VAL A 39 -16.45 -6.94 -5.94
N ALA A 40 -16.55 -5.82 -5.22
CA ALA A 40 -16.08 -5.67 -3.85
C ALA A 40 -17.25 -5.83 -2.87
N PHE A 41 -17.12 -6.78 -1.93
CA PHE A 41 -18.01 -6.92 -0.79
C PHE A 41 -17.35 -6.26 0.42
N LEU A 42 -18.05 -5.28 1.01
CA LEU A 42 -17.50 -4.37 2.00
C LEU A 42 -17.84 -4.85 3.41
N ARG A 43 -16.87 -5.45 4.10
CA ARG A 43 -17.09 -6.08 5.40
C ARG A 43 -17.41 -5.10 6.53
N ASP A 44 -16.91 -3.87 6.41
CA ASP A 44 -17.05 -2.77 7.36
C ASP A 44 -18.06 -1.71 6.92
N TRP A 45 -18.88 -2.03 5.91
CA TRP A 45 -19.93 -1.14 5.46
C TRP A 45 -21.00 -0.96 6.53
N ASN A 46 -21.40 0.27 6.75
CA ASN A 46 -22.41 0.62 7.73
C ASN A 46 -23.45 1.55 7.10
N ARG A 47 -24.72 1.21 7.26
CA ARG A 47 -25.85 1.99 6.72
C ARG A 47 -25.90 3.40 7.27
N TYR A 48 -25.60 3.58 8.55
CA TYR A 48 -25.57 4.89 9.19
C TYR A 48 -24.49 5.80 8.58
N ASP A 49 -23.30 5.24 8.36
CA ASP A 49 -22.21 5.98 7.73
C ASP A 49 -22.49 6.30 6.26
N ALA A 50 -23.21 5.44 5.55
CA ALA A 50 -23.62 5.67 4.16
C ALA A 50 -24.65 6.82 4.01
N GLN A 51 -25.34 7.19 5.07
CA GLN A 51 -26.32 8.27 5.08
C GLN A 51 -25.75 9.63 5.52
N LYS A 52 -24.52 9.67 6.03
CA LYS A 52 -23.87 10.92 6.46
C LYS A 52 -23.46 11.77 5.26
N PRO A 53 -23.87 13.05 5.18
CA PRO A 53 -23.53 13.93 4.06
C PRO A 53 -22.02 14.02 3.80
N GLU A 54 -21.21 14.12 4.86
CA GLU A 54 -19.77 14.19 4.77
C GLU A 54 -19.12 12.92 4.19
N ASN A 55 -19.74 11.76 4.39
CA ASN A 55 -19.26 10.49 3.86
C ASN A 55 -19.70 10.30 2.40
N ILE A 56 -20.92 10.74 2.06
CA ILE A 56 -21.39 10.75 0.67
C ILE A 56 -20.48 11.62 -0.19
N LEU A 57 -20.14 12.82 0.29
CA LEU A 57 -19.20 13.72 -0.40
C LEU A 57 -17.80 13.09 -0.60
N LYS A 58 -17.37 12.24 0.30
CA LYS A 58 -16.10 11.48 0.19
C LYS A 58 -16.22 10.24 -0.68
N GLY A 59 -17.37 9.93 -1.26
CA GLY A 59 -17.60 8.77 -2.12
C GLY A 59 -17.81 7.46 -1.38
N TYR A 60 -18.28 7.53 -0.12
CA TYR A 60 -18.68 6.33 0.64
C TYR A 60 -19.77 5.57 -0.13
N PRO A 61 -19.66 4.26 -0.31
CA PRO A 61 -20.60 3.49 -1.13
C PRO A 61 -21.99 3.42 -0.48
N PRO A 62 -23.08 3.56 -1.28
CA PRO A 62 -24.44 3.51 -0.78
C PRO A 62 -24.90 2.10 -0.38
N ALA A 63 -24.17 1.07 -0.77
CA ALA A 63 -24.51 -0.34 -0.53
C ALA A 63 -23.26 -1.13 -0.07
N PRO A 64 -23.44 -2.30 0.60
CA PRO A 64 -22.34 -3.14 1.06
C PRO A 64 -21.57 -3.83 -0.08
N MET A 65 -21.91 -3.54 -1.32
CA MET A 65 -21.26 -4.05 -2.51
C MET A 65 -21.02 -2.91 -3.50
N LYS A 66 -19.85 -2.92 -4.14
CA LYS A 66 -19.49 -1.97 -5.20
C LYS A 66 -18.77 -2.68 -6.34
N VAL A 67 -19.17 -2.36 -7.55
CA VAL A 67 -18.44 -2.75 -8.77
C VAL A 67 -17.39 -1.66 -9.03
N VAL A 68 -16.12 -2.06 -9.06
CA VAL A 68 -14.99 -1.18 -9.34
C VAL A 68 -14.46 -1.53 -10.72
N PRO A 69 -14.63 -0.66 -11.73
CA PRO A 69 -14.04 -0.86 -13.05
C PRO A 69 -12.51 -0.78 -12.94
N ILE A 70 -11.83 -1.62 -13.70
CA ILE A 70 -10.38 -1.66 -13.77
C ILE A 70 -9.94 -1.25 -15.18
N MET A 71 -9.00 -0.31 -15.22
CA MET A 71 -8.44 0.14 -16.49
C MET A 71 -7.71 -1.01 -17.19
N MET A 72 -8.06 -1.24 -18.44
CA MET A 72 -7.40 -2.24 -19.27
C MET A 72 -6.14 -1.65 -19.89
N TRP A 73 -5.02 -2.33 -19.72
CA TRP A 73 -3.80 -2.02 -20.45
C TRP A 73 -3.95 -2.38 -21.92
N SER A 74 -3.20 -1.75 -22.80
CA SER A 74 -3.00 -2.28 -24.14
C SER A 74 -2.30 -3.64 -24.08
N MET A 75 -2.40 -4.44 -25.12
CA MET A 75 -1.67 -5.73 -25.16
C MET A 75 -0.16 -5.50 -25.14
N ALA A 76 0.33 -4.42 -25.75
CA ALA A 76 1.75 -4.05 -25.70
C ALA A 76 2.24 -3.73 -24.28
N GLU A 77 1.45 -2.98 -23.49
CA GLU A 77 1.76 -2.71 -22.08
C GLU A 77 1.75 -3.99 -21.24
N ALA A 78 0.77 -4.88 -21.48
CA ALA A 78 0.69 -6.16 -20.78
C ALA A 78 1.89 -7.06 -21.14
N ASP A 79 2.27 -7.15 -22.43
CA ASP A 79 3.44 -7.90 -22.89
C ASP A 79 4.74 -7.36 -22.27
N ALA A 80 4.91 -6.03 -22.26
CA ALA A 80 6.07 -5.38 -21.65
C ALA A 80 6.16 -5.67 -20.15
N TYR A 81 5.04 -5.56 -19.43
CA TYR A 81 4.99 -5.84 -18.00
C TYR A 81 5.33 -7.31 -17.69
N VAL A 82 4.75 -8.25 -18.44
CA VAL A 82 5.01 -9.69 -18.24
C VAL A 82 6.46 -10.01 -18.56
N GLY A 83 6.95 -9.49 -19.70
CA GLY A 83 8.34 -9.69 -20.13
C GLY A 83 9.35 -9.19 -19.08
N ASP A 84 9.13 -7.98 -18.54
CA ASP A 84 9.97 -7.44 -17.46
C ASP A 84 9.95 -8.33 -16.21
N ARG A 85 8.76 -8.78 -15.79
CA ARG A 85 8.63 -9.65 -14.61
C ARG A 85 9.31 -10.99 -14.80
N VAL A 86 9.12 -11.63 -15.93
CA VAL A 86 9.77 -12.90 -16.25
C VAL A 86 11.29 -12.74 -16.27
N LYS A 87 11.80 -11.69 -16.93
CA LYS A 87 13.23 -11.39 -16.99
C LYS A 87 13.83 -11.17 -15.61
N ARG A 88 13.17 -10.42 -14.75
CA ARG A 88 13.62 -10.19 -13.35
C ARG A 88 13.69 -11.49 -12.56
N HIS A 89 12.71 -12.37 -12.68
CA HIS A 89 12.72 -13.66 -12.01
C HIS A 89 13.83 -14.57 -12.53
N GLN A 90 14.07 -14.57 -13.84
CA GLN A 90 15.17 -15.35 -14.43
C GLN A 90 16.54 -14.85 -13.98
N LEU A 91 16.75 -13.52 -13.97
CA LEU A 91 17.98 -12.92 -13.47
C LEU A 91 18.20 -13.24 -12.00
N ALA A 92 17.17 -13.06 -11.16
CA ALA A 92 17.27 -13.37 -9.74
C ALA A 92 17.59 -14.85 -9.47
N ALA A 93 17.08 -15.77 -10.30
CA ALA A 93 17.42 -17.19 -10.18
C ALA A 93 18.90 -17.45 -10.51
N ILE A 94 19.42 -16.85 -11.58
CA ILE A 94 20.83 -16.96 -11.97
C ILE A 94 21.75 -16.36 -10.89
N GLU A 95 21.39 -15.16 -10.40
CA GLU A 95 22.14 -14.47 -9.35
C GLU A 95 22.18 -15.30 -8.05
N ALA A 96 21.05 -15.92 -7.68
CA ALA A 96 21.00 -16.81 -6.51
C ALA A 96 21.90 -18.05 -6.67
N GLU A 97 21.95 -18.66 -7.86
CA GLU A 97 22.88 -19.77 -8.15
C GLU A 97 24.36 -19.35 -8.05
N MET A 98 24.64 -18.07 -8.32
CA MET A 98 25.99 -17.50 -8.19
C MET A 98 26.28 -17.02 -6.75
N GLY A 99 25.37 -17.20 -5.80
CA GLY A 99 25.50 -16.74 -4.42
C GLY A 99 25.34 -15.22 -4.23
N VAL A 100 24.77 -14.55 -5.23
CA VAL A 100 24.46 -13.12 -5.14
C VAL A 100 23.14 -12.93 -4.41
N GLU A 101 23.11 -12.06 -3.40
CA GLU A 101 21.88 -11.74 -2.68
C GLU A 101 20.87 -11.04 -3.59
N PRO A 102 19.57 -11.39 -3.50
CA PRO A 102 18.55 -10.72 -4.27
C PRO A 102 18.48 -9.23 -3.87
N PRO A 103 18.10 -8.34 -4.79
CA PRO A 103 17.96 -6.93 -4.49
C PRO A 103 16.91 -6.71 -3.39
N PRO A 104 17.12 -5.72 -2.50
CA PRO A 104 16.19 -5.46 -1.41
C PRO A 104 14.81 -5.08 -1.95
N CYS A 105 13.77 -5.48 -1.23
CA CYS A 105 12.41 -5.06 -1.53
C CYS A 105 12.26 -3.54 -1.34
N SER A 106 11.52 -2.91 -2.23
CA SER A 106 11.15 -1.50 -2.10
C SER A 106 10.16 -1.28 -0.93
N ASP A 107 10.04 -0.04 -0.48
CA ASP A 107 9.08 0.34 0.56
C ASP A 107 7.64 -0.02 0.18
N ASP A 108 7.27 0.15 -1.09
CA ASP A 108 5.94 -0.21 -1.60
C ASP A 108 5.69 -1.72 -1.54
N GLU A 109 6.68 -2.53 -1.92
CA GLU A 109 6.62 -4.00 -1.81
C GLU A 109 6.53 -4.49 -0.37
N ARG A 110 7.11 -3.78 0.56
CA ARG A 110 7.10 -4.10 1.99
C ARG A 110 5.88 -3.54 2.73
N TRP A 111 5.07 -2.74 2.05
CA TRP A 111 3.98 -1.95 2.63
C TRP A 111 4.48 -1.04 3.77
N ALA A 112 5.64 -0.45 3.56
CA ALA A 112 6.22 0.50 4.49
C ALA A 112 5.38 1.79 4.50
N LYS A 113 5.16 2.32 5.67
CA LYS A 113 4.47 3.59 5.83
C LYS A 113 5.49 4.72 5.86
N GLN A 114 5.07 5.89 5.40
CA GLN A 114 5.88 7.09 5.55
C GLN A 114 6.17 7.33 7.04
N PRO A 115 7.39 7.77 7.38
CA PRO A 115 7.75 8.06 8.75
C PRO A 115 6.83 9.13 9.35
N LYS A 116 6.58 9.03 10.65
CA LYS A 116 5.83 10.03 11.40
C LYS A 116 6.78 10.87 12.24
N TRP A 117 6.45 12.13 12.38
CA TRP A 117 7.19 13.07 13.18
C TRP A 117 6.43 13.35 14.47
N LEU A 118 7.00 12.93 15.59
CA LEU A 118 6.40 13.08 16.90
C LEU A 118 6.98 14.28 17.58
N VAL A 119 6.12 15.18 18.02
CA VAL A 119 6.54 16.28 18.92
C VAL A 119 6.16 15.87 20.34
N ARG A 120 7.15 15.79 21.21
CA ARG A 120 6.93 15.41 22.61
C ARG A 120 7.76 16.22 23.60
N ARG A 121 7.32 16.22 24.84
CA ARG A 121 8.08 16.74 25.96
C ARG A 121 9.13 15.71 26.37
N PRO A 122 10.39 16.12 26.66
CA PRO A 122 11.39 15.19 27.19
C PRO A 122 10.88 14.43 28.41
N GLY A 123 11.11 13.12 28.45
CA GLY A 123 10.66 12.24 29.53
C GLY A 123 9.18 11.82 29.49
N ILE A 124 8.40 12.30 28.53
CA ILE A 124 6.98 11.88 28.35
C ILE A 124 6.85 11.03 27.08
N GLU A 125 6.40 9.79 27.26
CA GLU A 125 6.23 8.86 26.13
C GLU A 125 5.13 9.29 25.14
N LYS A 126 4.01 9.80 25.68
CA LYS A 126 2.89 10.23 24.86
C LYS A 126 3.23 11.51 24.09
N PRO A 127 3.18 11.47 22.74
CA PRO A 127 3.46 12.66 21.95
C PRO A 127 2.36 13.72 22.14
N ALA A 128 2.76 14.98 22.19
CA ALA A 128 1.85 16.13 22.19
C ALA A 128 1.18 16.29 20.81
N ARG A 129 1.90 15.94 19.73
CA ARG A 129 1.40 15.94 18.35
C ARG A 129 2.15 14.93 17.49
N VAL A 130 1.46 14.37 16.50
CA VAL A 130 2.03 13.51 15.45
C VAL A 130 1.76 14.18 14.11
N LEU A 131 2.79 14.34 13.30
CA LEU A 131 2.78 15.11 12.07
C LEU A 131 3.40 14.29 10.92
N LYS A 132 3.19 14.73 9.68
CA LYS A 132 3.61 13.99 8.48
C LYS A 132 5.00 14.38 7.99
N SER A 133 5.49 15.56 8.37
CA SER A 133 6.81 16.04 7.99
C SER A 133 7.51 16.72 9.15
N GLU A 134 8.85 16.81 9.06
CA GLU A 134 9.66 17.55 10.03
C GLU A 134 9.32 19.03 10.01
N GLN A 135 9.06 19.59 8.83
CA GLN A 135 8.71 21.00 8.70
C GLN A 135 7.41 21.30 9.43
N GLU A 136 6.36 20.50 9.23
CA GLU A 136 5.11 20.64 10.00
C GLU A 136 5.35 20.57 11.52
N ALA A 137 6.30 19.73 11.95
CA ALA A 137 6.64 19.60 13.37
C ALA A 137 7.33 20.87 13.91
N LYS A 138 8.24 21.46 13.15
CA LYS A 138 8.90 22.72 13.47
C LYS A 138 7.90 23.88 13.52
N ASP A 139 7.05 23.99 12.52
CA ASP A 139 6.01 25.02 12.43
C ASP A 139 5.01 24.93 13.59
N TRP A 140 4.62 23.69 13.94
CA TRP A 140 3.73 23.47 15.08
C TRP A 140 4.38 23.86 16.40
N ILE A 141 5.67 23.58 16.61
CA ILE A 141 6.39 24.01 17.82
C ILE A 141 6.43 25.53 17.88
N ALA A 142 6.78 26.19 16.80
CA ALA A 142 6.84 27.65 16.71
C ALA A 142 5.48 28.30 17.04
N ALA A 143 4.40 27.73 16.53
CA ALA A 143 3.03 28.23 16.76
C ALA A 143 2.45 27.86 18.13
N SER A 144 3.01 26.85 18.82
CA SER A 144 2.39 26.28 20.02
C SER A 144 2.46 27.20 21.26
N GLY A 145 3.41 28.16 21.30
CA GLY A 145 3.61 29.08 22.42
C GLY A 145 3.87 28.41 23.77
N LYS A 146 4.24 27.11 23.79
CA LYS A 146 4.40 26.35 25.03
C LYS A 146 5.70 26.74 25.76
N GLY A 147 5.58 27.09 27.02
CA GLY A 147 6.68 27.51 27.86
C GLY A 147 7.62 26.39 28.37
N TYR A 148 7.60 25.21 27.72
CA TYR A 148 8.47 24.08 28.06
C TYR A 148 9.14 23.52 26.81
N PRO A 149 10.31 22.87 26.94
CA PRO A 149 11.01 22.32 25.78
C PRO A 149 10.22 21.21 25.11
N LEU A 150 10.25 21.22 23.77
CA LEU A 150 9.68 20.20 22.92
C LEU A 150 10.78 19.63 22.02
N VAL A 151 10.77 18.33 21.83
CA VAL A 151 11.68 17.62 20.94
C VAL A 151 10.91 17.00 19.79
N ILE A 152 11.55 16.98 18.64
CA ILE A 152 11.04 16.30 17.45
C ILE A 152 11.75 14.96 17.34
N GLU A 153 10.99 13.90 17.16
CA GLU A 153 11.48 12.54 16.95
C GLU A 153 10.85 11.96 15.70
N GLN A 154 11.66 11.43 14.82
CA GLN A 154 11.18 10.67 13.67
C GLN A 154 10.92 9.23 14.11
N ARG A 155 9.73 8.73 13.81
CA ARG A 155 9.33 7.35 14.08
C ARG A 155 9.04 6.61 12.80
N HIS A 156 9.79 5.55 12.56
CA HIS A 156 9.53 4.58 11.52
C HIS A 156 8.65 3.45 12.08
N GLU A 157 7.59 3.12 11.38
CA GLU A 157 6.81 1.92 11.68
C GLU A 157 7.41 0.75 10.89
N PRO A 158 7.57 -0.43 11.50
CA PRO A 158 8.04 -1.60 10.78
C PRO A 158 7.14 -1.89 9.56
N PRO A 159 7.70 -2.38 8.45
CA PRO A 159 6.93 -2.68 7.25
C PRO A 159 5.83 -3.71 7.53
N ALA A 160 4.58 -3.32 7.25
CA ALA A 160 3.42 -4.11 7.65
C ALA A 160 3.40 -5.52 7.02
N ARG A 161 3.92 -5.66 5.80
CA ARG A 161 3.99 -6.95 5.11
C ARG A 161 4.96 -7.92 5.78
N CYS A 162 6.09 -7.42 6.27
CA CYS A 162 7.10 -8.22 6.94
C CYS A 162 6.66 -8.57 8.37
N LEU A 163 6.29 -7.56 9.16
CA LEU A 163 5.84 -7.72 10.54
C LEU A 163 4.58 -8.60 10.67
N GLY A 164 3.63 -8.46 9.74
CA GLY A 164 2.35 -9.19 9.76
C GLY A 164 2.41 -10.60 9.17
N ASN A 165 3.59 -11.12 8.85
CA ASN A 165 3.81 -12.42 8.20
C ASN A 165 3.03 -12.59 6.88
N TYR A 166 2.75 -11.48 6.17
CA TYR A 166 2.15 -11.54 4.83
C TYR A 166 3.18 -11.91 3.74
N CYS A 167 4.48 -11.78 4.05
CA CYS A 167 5.57 -12.29 3.23
C CYS A 167 5.91 -13.70 3.67
N ARG A 168 5.81 -14.68 2.76
CA ARG A 168 6.07 -16.09 3.07
C ARG A 168 7.54 -16.41 3.31
N VAL A 169 8.44 -15.50 2.97
CA VAL A 169 9.90 -15.69 3.08
C VAL A 169 10.55 -14.74 4.10
N ASN A 170 9.74 -14.00 4.89
CA ASN A 170 10.28 -13.03 5.84
C ASN A 170 11.24 -13.63 6.88
N GLN A 171 11.02 -14.87 7.30
CA GLN A 171 11.88 -15.56 8.26
C GLN A 171 13.31 -15.83 7.74
N TRP A 172 13.52 -15.81 6.40
CA TRP A 172 14.83 -15.98 5.77
C TRP A 172 15.35 -14.70 5.13
N CYS A 173 14.64 -13.58 5.27
CA CYS A 173 14.94 -12.32 4.61
C CYS A 173 15.96 -11.52 5.43
N ASP A 174 17.16 -11.31 4.91
CA ASP A 174 18.21 -10.57 5.60
C ASP A 174 17.85 -9.08 5.75
N GLN A 175 17.17 -8.50 4.75
CA GLN A 175 16.64 -7.14 4.86
C GLN A 175 15.70 -6.96 6.07
N TRP A 176 14.85 -7.95 6.36
CA TRP A 176 13.93 -7.91 7.51
C TRP A 176 14.62 -8.17 8.84
N ARG A 177 15.64 -9.04 8.84
CA ARG A 177 16.41 -9.36 10.06
C ARG A 177 17.32 -8.20 10.50
N ALA A 178 17.68 -7.33 9.56
CA ALA A 178 18.54 -6.16 9.83
C ALA A 178 17.77 -4.96 10.43
N GLU A 179 16.44 -5.02 10.51
CA GLU A 179 15.55 -3.99 11.10
C GLU A 179 15.16 -4.33 12.54
#